data_2dd31c98b02639e72ce461b36317e8e9
#
_entry.id   2dd31c98b02639e72ce461b36317e8e9
#
_cell.length_a   1.000
_cell.length_b   1.000
_cell.length_c   1.000
_cell.angle_alpha   90.00
_cell.angle_beta   90.00
_cell.angle_gamma   90.00
#
_symmetry.space_group_name_H-M   'P 1'
#
loop_
_entity.id
_entity.type
_entity.pdbx_description
1 polymer ?
#
loop_
_entity_poly.entity_id
_entity_poly.type
_entity_poly.pdbx_seq_one_letter_code
_entity_poly.pdbx_strand_id
1 'polypeptide(L)'
;MRKSNVFEAVKQAVPTRQAAESYGVQVGRNGMACCPFHDDKHPSMKVDRRFHCFGCQADGDVIDFTARLFGLNKKEAALKLAEDFSVSFDAKGHDPPRRRPVKRKISEELRYRQAEQKCFRVLVAQFLADFSLDRPPAGRVMAFGVKADRDILRQLQG
;
A
#
# COMPACT_ATOMS: atom_id res chain seq x y z
N MET A 1 19.48 32.43 2.19
CA MET A 1 19.63 30.96 2.00
C MET A 1 18.25 30.37 1.74
N ARG A 2 18.05 29.71 0.61
CA ARG A 2 16.74 29.08 0.29
C ARG A 2 16.55 27.88 1.22
N LYS A 3 15.51 27.90 2.02
CA LYS A 3 15.12 26.78 2.88
C LYS A 3 14.67 25.64 1.98
N SER A 4 15.47 24.60 1.88
CA SER A 4 15.15 23.45 1.02
C SER A 4 14.27 22.47 1.78
N ASN A 5 13.20 22.04 1.13
CA ASN A 5 12.36 20.93 1.57
C ASN A 5 13.19 19.65 1.58
N VAL A 6 12.90 18.70 2.49
CA VAL A 6 13.60 17.42 2.59
C VAL A 6 13.78 16.72 1.23
N PHE A 7 12.78 16.76 0.37
CA PHE A 7 12.83 16.16 -0.97
C PHE A 7 13.91 16.81 -1.86
N GLU A 8 13.98 18.14 -1.85
CA GLU A 8 14.95 18.92 -2.62
C GLU A 8 16.35 18.73 -2.05
N ALA A 9 16.49 18.80 -0.73
CA ALA A 9 17.77 18.63 -0.05
C ALA A 9 18.38 17.25 -0.35
N VAL A 10 17.58 16.18 -0.27
CA VAL A 10 18.04 14.81 -0.53
C VAL A 10 18.39 14.60 -2.00
N LYS A 11 17.58 15.08 -2.94
CA LYS A 11 17.87 14.97 -4.39
C LYS A 11 19.15 15.69 -4.81
N GLN A 12 19.46 16.80 -4.15
CA GLN A 12 20.70 17.56 -4.43
C GLN A 12 21.92 16.94 -3.78
N ALA A 13 21.78 16.41 -2.56
CA ALA A 13 22.88 15.90 -1.77
C ALA A 13 23.27 14.46 -2.11
N VAL A 14 22.28 13.61 -2.46
CA VAL A 14 22.49 12.17 -2.60
C VAL A 14 22.16 11.72 -4.03
N PRO A 15 23.16 11.42 -4.87
CA PRO A 15 22.94 10.78 -6.17
C PRO A 15 22.40 9.35 -5.98
N THR A 16 21.56 8.89 -6.89
CA THR A 16 20.95 7.55 -6.81
C THR A 16 22.00 6.45 -6.79
N ARG A 17 23.13 6.63 -7.47
CA ARG A 17 24.27 5.70 -7.47
C ARG A 17 24.79 5.48 -6.05
N GLN A 18 25.05 6.54 -5.31
CA GLN A 18 25.58 6.47 -3.96
C GLN A 18 24.60 5.76 -3.01
N ALA A 19 23.31 6.06 -3.12
CA ALA A 19 22.27 5.38 -2.35
C ALA A 19 22.19 3.88 -2.70
N ALA A 20 22.23 3.52 -3.99
CA ALA A 20 22.21 2.14 -4.43
C ALA A 20 23.39 1.33 -3.89
N GLU A 21 24.60 1.88 -3.98
CA GLU A 21 25.81 1.24 -3.45
C GLU A 21 25.74 1.08 -1.92
N SER A 22 25.26 2.09 -1.20
CA SER A 22 25.10 2.04 0.27
C SER A 22 24.06 1.00 0.70
N TYR A 23 23.05 0.76 -0.12
CA TYR A 23 22.01 -0.26 0.14
C TYR A 23 22.34 -1.64 -0.45
N GLY A 24 23.60 -1.87 -0.84
CA GLY A 24 24.11 -3.18 -1.24
C GLY A 24 23.92 -3.52 -2.72
N VAL A 25 23.45 -2.60 -3.55
CA VAL A 25 23.37 -2.81 -5.00
C VAL A 25 24.73 -2.54 -5.62
N GLN A 26 25.35 -3.56 -6.21
CA GLN A 26 26.63 -3.43 -6.88
C GLN A 26 26.50 -2.69 -8.21
N VAL A 27 27.04 -1.48 -8.29
CA VAL A 27 27.04 -0.67 -9.50
C VAL A 27 28.40 -0.75 -10.20
N GLY A 28 28.40 -1.25 -11.43
CA GLY A 28 29.61 -1.35 -12.23
C GLY A 28 30.20 0.02 -12.58
N ARG A 29 31.44 0.04 -13.11
CA ARG A 29 32.12 1.28 -13.53
C ARG A 29 31.36 2.04 -14.61
N ASN A 30 30.64 1.32 -15.47
CA ASN A 30 29.79 1.86 -16.53
C ASN A 30 28.43 2.38 -16.02
N GLY A 31 28.16 2.32 -14.71
CA GLY A 31 26.88 2.69 -14.12
C GLY A 31 25.77 1.67 -14.28
N MET A 32 26.10 0.45 -14.70
CA MET A 32 25.11 -0.64 -14.83
C MET A 32 25.10 -1.48 -13.56
N ALA A 33 23.90 -1.93 -13.16
CA ALA A 33 23.65 -2.79 -12.02
C ALA A 33 22.55 -3.81 -12.33
N CYS A 34 22.52 -4.91 -11.58
CA CYS A 34 21.35 -5.78 -11.57
C CYS A 34 20.19 -5.07 -10.86
N CYS A 35 19.00 -5.16 -11.42
CA CYS A 35 17.82 -4.48 -10.91
C CYS A 35 17.26 -5.22 -9.68
N PRO A 36 17.08 -4.57 -8.52
CA PRO A 36 16.51 -5.21 -7.34
C PRO A 36 14.97 -5.35 -7.39
N PHE A 37 14.33 -4.85 -8.46
CA PHE A 37 12.87 -4.80 -8.56
C PHE A 37 12.26 -5.93 -9.39
N HIS A 38 13.10 -6.76 -10.04
CA HIS A 38 12.71 -7.98 -10.74
C HIS A 38 13.85 -9.00 -10.68
N ASP A 39 13.59 -10.24 -11.03
CA ASP A 39 14.63 -11.28 -11.11
C ASP A 39 15.57 -11.00 -12.29
N ASP A 40 16.69 -10.36 -11.98
CA ASP A 40 17.67 -9.86 -12.96
C ASP A 40 19.00 -10.59 -12.82
N LYS A 41 19.33 -11.39 -13.83
CA LYS A 41 20.60 -12.17 -13.86
C LYS A 41 21.75 -11.40 -14.53
N HIS A 42 21.44 -10.36 -15.29
CA HIS A 42 22.40 -9.56 -16.03
C HIS A 42 22.15 -8.07 -15.78
N PRO A 43 23.22 -7.24 -15.62
CA PRO A 43 23.03 -5.82 -15.36
C PRO A 43 22.13 -5.14 -16.40
N SER A 44 20.89 -4.87 -16.05
CA SER A 44 19.88 -4.26 -16.93
C SER A 44 19.42 -2.88 -16.45
N MET A 45 19.88 -2.44 -15.30
CA MET A 45 19.52 -1.12 -14.73
C MET A 45 20.70 -0.17 -14.81
N LYS A 46 20.50 0.98 -15.45
CA LYS A 46 21.43 2.10 -15.42
C LYS A 46 21.17 2.95 -14.19
N VAL A 47 22.23 3.24 -13.41
CA VAL A 47 22.16 4.02 -12.18
C VAL A 47 23.20 5.13 -12.23
N ASP A 48 22.72 6.36 -12.17
CA ASP A 48 23.55 7.57 -12.13
C ASP A 48 22.93 8.58 -11.16
N ARG A 49 22.53 9.76 -11.58
CA ARG A 49 21.68 10.67 -10.79
C ARG A 49 20.26 10.17 -10.66
N ARG A 50 19.79 9.47 -11.65
CA ARG A 50 18.51 8.74 -11.69
C ARG A 50 18.79 7.27 -12.02
N PHE A 51 17.81 6.42 -11.77
CA PHE A 51 17.89 5.05 -12.26
C PHE A 51 16.86 4.80 -13.36
N HIS A 52 17.21 3.90 -14.27
CA HIS A 52 16.30 3.37 -15.28
C HIS A 52 16.67 1.92 -15.57
N CYS A 53 15.70 1.04 -15.44
CA CYS A 53 15.86 -0.38 -15.76
C CYS A 53 15.28 -0.67 -17.14
N PHE A 54 16.08 -1.23 -18.03
CA PHE A 54 15.65 -1.61 -19.38
C PHE A 54 14.82 -2.89 -19.37
N GLY A 55 14.92 -3.73 -18.33
CA GLY A 55 14.16 -4.97 -18.20
C GLY A 55 12.71 -4.73 -17.76
N CYS A 56 12.51 -4.12 -16.57
CA CYS A 56 11.17 -3.91 -16.01
C CYS A 56 10.64 -2.48 -16.19
N GLN A 57 11.34 -1.60 -16.90
CA GLN A 57 10.96 -0.20 -17.14
C GLN A 57 10.81 0.64 -15.87
N ALA A 58 11.36 0.16 -14.74
CA ALA A 58 11.37 0.93 -13.51
C ALA A 58 12.33 2.11 -13.64
N ASP A 59 11.86 3.32 -13.40
CA ASP A 59 12.63 4.54 -13.43
C ASP A 59 12.29 5.47 -12.26
N GLY A 60 13.16 6.43 -12.00
CA GLY A 60 12.91 7.42 -10.97
C GLY A 60 14.16 8.12 -10.47
N ASP A 61 13.98 8.87 -9.40
CA ASP A 61 15.06 9.52 -8.65
C ASP A 61 15.48 8.69 -7.42
N VAL A 62 16.39 9.22 -6.61
CA VAL A 62 16.90 8.55 -5.40
C VAL A 62 15.77 8.22 -4.40
N ILE A 63 14.75 9.06 -4.32
CA ILE A 63 13.61 8.86 -3.42
C ILE A 63 12.72 7.73 -3.95
N ASP A 64 12.46 7.72 -5.26
CA ASP A 64 11.69 6.66 -5.90
C ASP A 64 12.40 5.30 -5.80
N PHE A 65 13.73 5.30 -5.92
CA PHE A 65 14.56 4.11 -5.74
C PHE A 65 14.42 3.55 -4.33
N THR A 66 14.63 4.39 -3.31
CA THR A 66 14.55 3.98 -1.90
C THR A 66 13.14 3.58 -1.49
N ALA A 67 12.13 4.30 -1.97
CA ALA A 67 10.73 3.98 -1.73
C ALA A 67 10.36 2.57 -2.24
N ARG A 68 10.81 2.22 -3.45
CA ARG A 68 10.57 0.90 -4.04
C ARG A 68 11.38 -0.20 -3.34
N LEU A 69 12.65 0.09 -2.99
CA LEU A 69 13.55 -0.88 -2.38
C LEU A 69 13.06 -1.34 -1.01
N PHE A 70 12.55 -0.41 -0.21
CA PHE A 70 12.09 -0.67 1.16
C PHE A 70 10.56 -0.74 1.31
N GLY A 71 9.80 -0.58 0.23
CA GLY A 71 8.33 -0.56 0.30
C GLY A 71 7.76 0.63 1.07
N LEU A 72 8.47 1.76 1.08
CA LEU A 72 8.12 2.98 1.81
C LEU A 72 7.33 3.95 0.93
N ASN A 73 6.60 4.87 1.58
CA ASN A 73 6.08 6.03 0.85
C ASN A 73 7.20 7.05 0.56
N LYS A 74 6.97 7.96 -0.38
CA LYS A 74 8.00 8.94 -0.80
C LYS A 74 8.51 9.83 0.33
N LYS A 75 7.65 10.16 1.31
CA LYS A 75 8.03 10.99 2.45
C LYS A 75 8.93 10.22 3.41
N GLU A 76 8.57 8.99 3.72
CA GLU A 76 9.38 8.10 4.56
C GLU A 76 10.74 7.79 3.91
N ALA A 77 10.74 7.52 2.61
CA ALA A 77 11.97 7.31 1.86
C ALA A 77 12.89 8.53 1.87
N ALA A 78 12.33 9.74 1.74
CA ALA A 78 13.10 10.98 1.82
C ALA A 78 13.67 11.21 3.22
N LEU A 79 12.90 10.93 4.27
CA LEU A 79 13.36 11.04 5.66
C LEU A 79 14.45 10.00 5.96
N LYS A 80 14.27 8.75 5.51
CA LYS A 80 15.27 7.69 5.64
C LYS A 80 16.58 8.08 4.96
N LEU A 81 16.52 8.60 3.75
CA LEU A 81 17.70 9.08 3.04
C LEU A 81 18.37 10.26 3.75
N ALA A 82 17.59 11.18 4.30
CA ALA A 82 18.14 12.30 5.06
C ALA A 82 18.86 11.83 6.33
N GLU A 83 18.33 10.81 7.00
CA GLU A 83 18.95 10.19 8.16
C GLU A 83 20.21 9.40 7.78
N ASP A 84 20.12 8.48 6.82
CA ASP A 84 21.22 7.59 6.41
C ASP A 84 22.43 8.36 5.85
N PHE A 85 22.18 9.49 5.17
CA PHE A 85 23.23 10.33 4.57
C PHE A 85 23.49 11.63 5.34
N SER A 86 22.91 11.81 6.53
CA SER A 86 23.08 12.99 7.38
C SER A 86 22.80 14.31 6.65
N VAL A 87 21.79 14.32 5.78
CA VAL A 87 21.39 15.50 5.01
C VAL A 87 20.58 16.44 5.89
N SER A 88 21.12 17.64 6.15
CA SER A 88 20.39 18.65 6.91
C SER A 88 19.31 19.31 6.06
N PHE A 89 18.09 19.38 6.58
CA PHE A 89 16.95 20.06 5.97
C PHE A 89 16.13 20.79 7.02
N ASP A 90 15.41 21.84 6.62
CA ASP A 90 14.51 22.56 7.52
C ASP A 90 13.20 21.77 7.71
N ALA A 91 13.06 21.14 8.88
CA ALA A 91 11.84 20.38 9.24
C ALA A 91 10.55 21.26 9.26
N LYS A 92 10.70 22.58 9.31
CA LYS A 92 9.60 23.57 9.26
C LYS A 92 9.22 24.02 7.85
N GLY A 93 9.86 23.47 6.80
CA GLY A 93 9.47 23.72 5.42
C GLY A 93 8.06 23.18 5.17
N HIS A 94 7.16 24.02 4.67
CA HIS A 94 5.78 23.70 4.32
C HIS A 94 5.69 22.32 3.68
N ASP A 95 4.89 21.43 4.29
CA ASP A 95 4.35 20.27 3.58
C ASP A 95 3.75 20.81 2.25
N PRO A 96 4.09 20.24 1.09
CA PRO A 96 3.41 20.59 -0.14
C PRO A 96 1.90 20.44 0.15
N PRO A 97 1.05 21.35 -0.37
CA PRO A 97 -0.36 21.32 -0.04
C PRO A 97 -0.85 19.90 -0.22
N ARG A 98 -1.37 19.29 0.85
CA ARG A 98 -1.92 17.94 0.83
C ARG A 98 -2.84 17.89 -0.38
N ARG A 99 -2.44 17.18 -1.44
CA ARG A 99 -3.35 16.89 -2.54
C ARG A 99 -4.58 16.33 -1.86
N ARG A 100 -5.68 17.10 -1.89
CA ARG A 100 -6.96 16.62 -1.38
C ARG A 100 -7.12 15.22 -1.95
N PRO A 101 -7.40 14.21 -1.12
CA PRO A 101 -7.58 12.87 -1.64
C PRO A 101 -8.61 13.00 -2.75
N VAL A 102 -8.18 12.73 -3.99
CA VAL A 102 -9.10 12.66 -5.13
C VAL A 102 -10.06 11.58 -4.72
N LYS A 103 -11.28 11.97 -4.36
CA LYS A 103 -12.35 11.00 -4.08
C LYS A 103 -12.45 10.18 -5.35
N ARG A 104 -11.83 9.00 -5.36
CA ARG A 104 -11.98 8.06 -6.47
C ARG A 104 -13.48 7.89 -6.63
N LYS A 105 -14.02 8.30 -7.76
CA LYS A 105 -15.41 8.03 -8.10
C LYS A 105 -15.56 6.51 -7.97
N ILE A 106 -16.26 6.11 -6.92
CA ILE A 106 -16.59 4.70 -6.72
C ILE A 106 -17.35 4.30 -7.97
N SER A 107 -16.88 3.28 -8.69
CA SER A 107 -17.55 2.81 -9.90
C SER A 107 -19.01 2.49 -9.57
N GLU A 108 -19.93 2.69 -10.52
CA GLU A 108 -21.36 2.40 -10.34
C GLU A 108 -21.56 0.95 -9.88
N GLU A 109 -20.78 0.04 -10.41
CA GLU A 109 -20.78 -1.37 -10.03
C GLU A 109 -20.45 -1.59 -8.55
N LEU A 110 -19.44 -0.88 -8.02
CA LEU A 110 -19.09 -0.97 -6.61
C LEU A 110 -20.17 -0.34 -5.71
N ARG A 111 -20.82 0.73 -6.17
CA ARG A 111 -22.01 1.32 -5.49
C ARG A 111 -23.15 0.33 -5.44
N TYR A 112 -23.42 -0.36 -6.56
CA TYR A 112 -24.48 -1.34 -6.66
C TYR A 112 -24.24 -2.50 -5.68
N ARG A 113 -23.05 -3.09 -5.67
CA ARG A 113 -22.67 -4.15 -4.72
C ARG A 113 -22.80 -3.72 -3.26
N GLN A 114 -22.40 -2.50 -2.94
CA GLN A 114 -22.54 -1.97 -1.58
C GLN A 114 -24.01 -1.78 -1.19
N ALA A 115 -24.83 -1.31 -2.11
CA ALA A 115 -26.28 -1.17 -1.89
C ALA A 115 -26.94 -2.54 -1.70
N GLU A 116 -26.61 -3.52 -2.53
CA GLU A 116 -27.10 -4.89 -2.44
C GLU A 116 -26.75 -5.54 -1.10
N GLN A 117 -25.49 -5.44 -0.65
CA GLN A 117 -25.09 -5.93 0.66
C GLN A 117 -25.82 -5.24 1.82
N LYS A 118 -26.07 -3.94 1.68
CA LYS A 118 -26.81 -3.18 2.69
C LYS A 118 -28.28 -3.64 2.77
N CYS A 119 -28.95 -3.82 1.63
CA CYS A 119 -30.30 -4.36 1.56
C CYS A 119 -30.38 -5.76 2.16
N PHE A 120 -29.43 -6.64 1.81
CA PHE A 120 -29.39 -7.99 2.36
C PHE A 120 -29.24 -8.00 3.88
N ARG A 121 -28.36 -7.16 4.45
CA ARG A 121 -28.19 -7.02 5.90
C ARG A 121 -29.48 -6.54 6.59
N VAL A 122 -30.19 -5.61 5.99
CA VAL A 122 -31.45 -5.10 6.55
C VAL A 122 -32.51 -6.19 6.53
N LEU A 123 -32.65 -6.92 5.42
CA LEU A 123 -33.60 -8.03 5.30
C LEU A 123 -33.33 -9.16 6.29
N VAL A 124 -32.06 -9.53 6.45
CA VAL A 124 -31.66 -10.56 7.44
C VAL A 124 -31.92 -10.09 8.87
N ALA A 125 -31.61 -8.84 9.19
CA ALA A 125 -31.89 -8.27 10.52
C ALA A 125 -33.41 -8.24 10.82
N GLN A 126 -34.21 -7.89 9.82
CA GLN A 126 -35.67 -7.85 9.95
C GLN A 126 -36.24 -9.25 10.13
N PHE A 127 -35.79 -10.20 9.31
CA PHE A 127 -36.20 -11.61 9.42
C PHE A 127 -35.86 -12.20 10.80
N LEU A 128 -34.66 -11.90 11.34
CA LEU A 128 -34.26 -12.36 12.66
C LEU A 128 -35.06 -11.68 13.79
N ALA A 129 -35.45 -10.41 13.61
CA ALA A 129 -36.29 -9.69 14.56
C ALA A 129 -37.71 -10.29 14.61
N ASP A 130 -38.30 -10.55 13.43
CA ASP A 130 -39.63 -11.17 13.32
C ASP A 130 -39.68 -12.59 13.91
N PHE A 131 -38.57 -13.35 13.73
CA PHE A 131 -38.42 -14.70 14.33
C PHE A 131 -38.26 -14.66 15.85
N SER A 132 -37.79 -13.54 16.41
CA SER A 132 -37.66 -13.36 17.86
C SER A 132 -38.96 -12.99 18.54
N LEU A 133 -39.96 -12.50 17.81
CA LEU A 133 -41.28 -12.13 18.35
C LEU A 133 -42.22 -13.33 18.50
N ASP A 134 -41.96 -14.44 17.79
CA ASP A 134 -42.73 -15.69 17.89
C ASP A 134 -42.18 -16.70 18.90
N ARG A 135 -41.52 -16.24 19.96
CA ARG A 135 -41.10 -17.12 21.02
C ARG A 135 -42.27 -17.38 21.96
N PRO A 136 -42.90 -18.58 21.94
CA PRO A 136 -43.95 -18.91 22.89
C PRO A 136 -43.38 -18.85 24.32
N PRO A 137 -44.20 -18.47 25.31
CA PRO A 137 -43.75 -18.38 26.68
C PRO A 137 -43.18 -19.73 27.13
N ALA A 138 -42.06 -19.67 27.85
CA ALA A 138 -41.28 -20.81 28.33
C ALA A 138 -42.15 -21.78 29.14
N GLY A 139 -42.53 -22.90 28.51
CA GLY A 139 -43.31 -23.93 29.18
C GLY A 139 -43.68 -25.05 28.19
N ARG A 140 -42.73 -25.87 27.89
CA ARG A 140 -42.77 -27.26 27.42
C ARG A 140 -41.73 -27.52 26.33
N VAL A 141 -40.59 -27.99 26.80
CA VAL A 141 -39.52 -28.47 25.89
C VAL A 141 -40.02 -29.80 25.29
N MET A 142 -40.50 -29.74 24.05
CA MET A 142 -40.52 -30.91 23.19
C MET A 142 -39.23 -30.86 22.39
N ALA A 143 -38.32 -31.75 22.69
CA ALA A 143 -37.09 -31.97 21.99
C ALA A 143 -37.36 -32.49 20.58
N PHE A 144 -37.51 -31.60 19.59
CA PHE A 144 -37.29 -31.95 18.19
C PHE A 144 -35.83 -31.63 17.85
N GLY A 145 -35.07 -32.72 17.76
CA GLY A 145 -33.67 -32.65 17.33
C GLY A 145 -33.59 -32.21 15.88
N VAL A 146 -33.41 -30.93 15.67
CA VAL A 146 -32.88 -30.43 14.41
C VAL A 146 -31.36 -30.44 14.55
N LYS A 147 -30.74 -31.50 13.99
CA LYS A 147 -29.31 -31.48 13.71
C LYS A 147 -29.07 -30.27 12.77
N ALA A 148 -28.56 -29.21 13.34
CA ALA A 148 -28.03 -28.10 12.52
C ALA A 148 -26.86 -28.68 11.71
N ASP A 149 -27.07 -28.79 10.41
CA ASP A 149 -26.05 -29.18 9.45
C ASP A 149 -24.92 -28.15 9.51
N ARG A 150 -23.84 -28.51 10.19
CA ARG A 150 -22.60 -27.71 10.24
C ARG A 150 -21.93 -27.59 8.88
N ASP A 151 -22.40 -28.29 7.89
CA ASP A 151 -21.79 -28.31 6.55
C ASP A 151 -22.23 -27.10 5.70
N ILE A 152 -23.38 -26.50 5.97
CA ILE A 152 -23.84 -25.30 5.24
C ILE A 152 -23.01 -24.07 5.63
N LEU A 153 -22.52 -23.98 6.87
CA LEU A 153 -21.70 -22.86 7.32
C LEU A 153 -20.26 -22.91 6.78
N ARG A 154 -19.77 -24.07 6.36
CA ARG A 154 -18.46 -24.20 5.74
C ARG A 154 -18.40 -23.79 4.27
N GLN A 155 -19.53 -23.86 3.56
CA GLN A 155 -19.58 -23.47 2.13
C GLN A 155 -19.73 -21.97 1.91
N LEU A 156 -20.00 -21.17 2.94
CA LEU A 156 -20.13 -19.72 2.85
C LEU A 156 -18.85 -18.94 3.24
N GLN A 157 -17.78 -19.67 3.60
CA GLN A 157 -16.48 -19.07 3.99
C GLN A 157 -15.31 -19.43 3.03
N GLY A 158 -15.62 -19.98 1.86
CA GLY A 158 -14.65 -20.27 0.79
C GLY A 158 -14.66 -19.24 -0.32
#